data_174ad0a090b5770765608a1da473b36d
#
_entry.id   174ad0a090b5770765608a1da473b36d
#
_cell.length_a   1.000
_cell.length_b   1.000
_cell.length_c   1.000
_cell.angle_alpha   90.00
_cell.angle_beta   90.00
_cell.angle_gamma   90.00
#
_symmetry.space_group_name_H-M   'P 1'
#
loop_
_entity.id
_entity.type
_entity.pdbx_description
1 polymer ?
#
loop_
_entity_poly.entity_id
_entity_poly.type
_entity_poly.pdbx_seq_one_letter_code
_entity_poly.pdbx_strand_id
1 'polypeptide(L)'
;MLVTGILLVSPMVEGALHFTSDRLALGAALQLPSLVATELERTGTFSKEALAQAEHFALTEYLTTLAARPLSGDAAKAFYARVAHLTGLPEDIVARTRGFIGDAYVKNLRLSEHKIVSHYDATFAADDPYPESHDVRGPDPQLDGLVRAYGGAFAGYARDELGFKTEMTYNLLNSEISGKWDWHDGSGRAPPSANDELRELFALTPSFRLMIAHGYSDMVTPYAVSRYVLDHLPPSIEEERAELRLYRGGHMFYIDPQSRNAFTADARMIYVQP
;
A
#
# COMPACT_ATOMS: atom_id res chain seq x y z
N MET A 1 28.16 -14.86 5.73
CA MET A 1 26.96 -15.40 5.04
C MET A 1 26.62 -14.43 3.93
N LEU A 2 26.48 -14.88 2.70
CA LEU A 2 26.11 -14.03 1.56
C LEU A 2 24.58 -14.10 1.40
N VAL A 3 23.92 -12.96 1.36
CA VAL A 3 22.48 -12.88 1.05
C VAL A 3 22.33 -12.81 -0.46
N THR A 4 21.72 -13.84 -1.04
CA THR A 4 21.53 -13.94 -2.50
C THR A 4 20.10 -13.66 -2.95
N GLY A 5 19.17 -13.45 -2.02
CA GLY A 5 17.79 -13.10 -2.34
C GLY A 5 17.05 -12.52 -1.15
N ILE A 6 16.15 -11.60 -1.45
CA ILE A 6 15.23 -10.99 -0.49
C ILE A 6 13.81 -11.05 -1.06
N LEU A 7 12.86 -11.43 -0.20
CA LEU A 7 11.44 -11.36 -0.47
C LEU A 7 10.83 -10.35 0.49
N LEU A 8 10.27 -9.28 -0.05
CA LEU A 8 9.61 -8.21 0.69
C LEU A 8 8.10 -8.29 0.50
N VAL A 9 7.35 -8.24 1.58
CA VAL A 9 5.88 -8.33 1.59
C VAL A 9 5.32 -7.00 2.06
N SER A 10 4.58 -6.33 1.18
CA SER A 10 3.99 -5.01 1.41
C SER A 10 4.99 -4.00 2.04
N PRO A 11 6.20 -3.86 1.48
CA PRO A 11 7.24 -3.04 2.10
C PRO A 11 7.02 -1.54 1.89
N MET A 12 7.57 -0.75 2.79
CA MET A 12 7.81 0.66 2.57
C MET A 12 9.26 0.84 2.09
N VAL A 13 9.44 0.96 0.77
CA VAL A 13 10.77 1.08 0.14
C VAL A 13 11.24 2.53 -0.01
N GLU A 14 10.30 3.49 -0.01
CA GLU A 14 10.58 4.92 -0.17
C GLU A 14 9.60 5.75 0.66
N GLY A 15 9.98 6.08 1.90
CA GLY A 15 9.11 6.73 2.86
C GLY A 15 8.61 8.11 2.42
N ALA A 16 9.41 8.86 1.66
CA ALA A 16 9.02 10.17 1.16
C ALA A 16 7.80 10.12 0.22
N LEU A 17 7.56 8.99 -0.46
CA LEU A 17 6.43 8.82 -1.37
C LEU A 17 5.20 8.25 -0.69
N HIS A 18 5.36 7.54 0.44
CA HIS A 18 4.23 6.99 1.20
C HIS A 18 3.49 8.04 2.04
N PHE A 19 4.22 8.99 2.64
CA PHE A 19 3.65 9.95 3.60
C PHE A 19 3.31 11.32 2.99
N THR A 20 3.16 11.40 1.67
CA THR A 20 2.99 12.69 0.99
C THR A 20 1.86 12.71 -0.04
N SER A 21 1.01 11.71 -0.05
CA SER A 21 -0.10 11.60 -1.01
C SER A 21 -1.18 12.68 -0.84
N ASP A 22 -1.21 13.36 0.30
CA ASP A 22 -2.10 14.47 0.62
C ASP A 22 -1.61 15.83 0.09
N ARG A 23 -0.33 15.93 -0.30
CA ARG A 23 0.32 17.23 -0.60
C ARG A 23 1.32 17.22 -1.74
N LEU A 24 1.92 16.10 -2.10
CA LEU A 24 2.84 15.98 -3.24
C LEU A 24 2.20 15.22 -4.39
N ALA A 25 2.22 15.83 -5.56
CA ALA A 25 1.57 15.27 -6.74
C ALA A 25 2.05 13.85 -7.09
N LEU A 26 3.35 13.56 -6.95
CA LEU A 26 3.88 12.22 -7.21
C LEU A 26 3.38 11.20 -6.18
N GLY A 27 3.38 11.52 -4.89
CA GLY A 27 2.82 10.64 -3.86
C GLY A 27 1.35 10.32 -4.10
N ALA A 28 0.54 11.33 -4.44
CA ALA A 28 -0.87 11.15 -4.80
C ALA A 28 -1.04 10.28 -6.05
N ALA A 29 -0.22 10.50 -7.08
CA ALA A 29 -0.28 9.72 -8.33
C ALA A 29 0.09 8.25 -8.11
N LEU A 30 1.08 7.97 -7.27
CA LEU A 30 1.48 6.59 -6.95
C LEU A 30 0.48 5.88 -6.01
N GLN A 31 -0.35 6.60 -5.29
CA GLN A 31 -1.43 6.01 -4.50
C GLN A 31 -2.68 5.72 -5.34
N LEU A 32 -2.97 6.53 -6.35
CA LEU A 32 -4.22 6.46 -7.13
C LEU A 32 -4.53 5.06 -7.68
N PRO A 33 -3.58 4.29 -8.24
CA PRO A 33 -3.87 2.95 -8.75
C PRO A 33 -4.48 1.99 -7.72
N SER A 34 -4.03 2.04 -6.46
CA SER A 34 -4.59 1.21 -5.38
C SER A 34 -6.04 1.62 -5.04
N LEU A 35 -6.35 2.91 -5.08
CA LEU A 35 -7.71 3.42 -4.88
C LEU A 35 -8.65 2.99 -6.01
N VAL A 36 -8.17 3.04 -7.25
CA VAL A 36 -8.93 2.58 -8.42
C VAL A 36 -9.11 1.06 -8.39
N ALA A 37 -8.08 0.29 -8.03
CA ALA A 37 -8.19 -1.15 -7.87
C ALA A 37 -9.29 -1.54 -6.87
N THR A 38 -9.38 -0.82 -5.76
CA THR A 38 -10.45 -1.01 -4.76
C THR A 38 -11.83 -0.80 -5.39
N GLU A 39 -12.03 0.26 -6.17
CA GLU A 39 -13.31 0.55 -6.81
C GLU A 39 -13.66 -0.50 -7.88
N LEU A 40 -12.67 -0.93 -8.67
CA LEU A 40 -12.85 -1.99 -9.65
C LEU A 40 -13.24 -3.33 -9.00
N GLU A 41 -12.63 -3.69 -7.88
CA GLU A 41 -13.01 -4.88 -7.09
C GLU A 41 -14.42 -4.72 -6.51
N ARG A 42 -14.75 -3.56 -5.92
CA ARG A 42 -16.05 -3.28 -5.32
C ARG A 42 -17.19 -3.37 -6.32
N THR A 43 -16.97 -2.93 -7.56
CA THR A 43 -17.95 -2.97 -8.65
C THR A 43 -17.95 -4.27 -9.44
N GLY A 44 -16.99 -5.18 -9.17
CA GLY A 44 -16.86 -6.43 -9.90
C GLY A 44 -16.35 -6.26 -11.34
N THR A 45 -15.68 -5.14 -11.62
CA THR A 45 -15.15 -4.79 -12.96
C THR A 45 -13.63 -4.85 -13.04
N PHE A 46 -12.97 -5.44 -12.05
CA PHE A 46 -11.52 -5.55 -12.03
C PHE A 46 -10.99 -6.33 -13.23
N SER A 47 -10.07 -5.70 -13.97
CA SER A 47 -9.24 -6.37 -14.96
C SER A 47 -7.84 -5.75 -14.95
N LYS A 48 -6.84 -6.48 -15.45
CA LYS A 48 -5.46 -5.96 -15.57
C LYS A 48 -5.40 -4.77 -16.52
N GLU A 49 -6.23 -4.78 -17.57
CA GLU A 49 -6.32 -3.70 -18.55
C GLU A 49 -6.90 -2.43 -17.93
N ALA A 50 -7.95 -2.54 -17.13
CA ALA A 50 -8.54 -1.41 -16.41
C ALA A 50 -7.54 -0.82 -15.41
N LEU A 51 -6.81 -1.66 -14.68
CA LEU A 51 -5.76 -1.21 -13.76
C LEU A 51 -4.61 -0.51 -14.51
N ALA A 52 -4.14 -1.07 -15.64
CA ALA A 52 -3.10 -0.45 -16.45
C ALA A 52 -3.53 0.93 -17.00
N GLN A 53 -4.81 1.12 -17.35
CA GLN A 53 -5.35 2.43 -17.72
C GLN A 53 -5.33 3.41 -16.55
N ALA A 54 -5.63 2.94 -15.34
CA ALA A 54 -5.55 3.76 -14.13
C ALA A 54 -4.11 4.16 -13.80
N GLU A 55 -3.16 3.25 -13.93
CA GLU A 55 -1.72 3.51 -13.77
C GLU A 55 -1.22 4.56 -14.78
N HIS A 56 -1.62 4.41 -16.03
CA HIS A 56 -1.28 5.39 -17.07
C HIS A 56 -1.87 6.77 -16.78
N PHE A 57 -3.16 6.84 -16.43
CA PHE A 57 -3.81 8.08 -16.02
C PHE A 57 -3.12 8.73 -14.82
N ALA A 58 -2.75 7.93 -13.81
CA ALA A 58 -2.11 8.39 -12.60
C ALA A 58 -0.78 9.11 -12.87
N LEU A 59 0.08 8.53 -13.73
CA LEU A 59 1.40 9.07 -14.03
C LEU A 59 1.42 10.10 -15.18
N THR A 60 0.31 10.33 -15.84
CA THR A 60 0.20 11.31 -16.91
C THR A 60 -0.70 12.48 -16.53
N GLU A 61 -1.98 12.41 -16.80
CA GLU A 61 -2.93 13.52 -16.61
C GLU A 61 -3.10 13.89 -15.14
N TYR A 62 -3.25 12.89 -14.25
CA TYR A 62 -3.48 13.15 -12.82
C TYR A 62 -2.25 13.80 -12.17
N LEU A 63 -1.06 13.23 -12.35
CA LEU A 63 0.19 13.78 -11.84
C LEU A 63 0.42 15.23 -12.34
N THR A 64 0.30 15.44 -13.63
CA THR A 64 0.58 16.76 -14.25
C THR A 64 -0.45 17.81 -13.83
N THR A 65 -1.72 17.42 -13.67
CA THR A 65 -2.77 18.30 -13.16
C THR A 65 -2.53 18.70 -11.71
N LEU A 66 -2.18 17.75 -10.84
CA LEU A 66 -1.90 18.06 -9.43
C LEU A 66 -0.61 18.88 -9.24
N ALA A 67 0.39 18.68 -10.09
CA ALA A 67 1.65 19.43 -10.04
C ALA A 67 1.52 20.86 -10.61
N ALA A 68 0.49 21.12 -11.41
CA ALA A 68 0.25 22.42 -12.03
C ALA A 68 -0.56 23.36 -11.12
N ARG A 69 -0.77 24.59 -11.62
CA ARG A 69 -1.72 25.51 -11.00
C ARG A 69 -3.12 24.89 -10.97
N PRO A 70 -3.85 24.98 -9.84
CA PRO A 70 -5.19 24.39 -9.73
C PRO A 70 -6.12 24.81 -10.88
N LEU A 71 -6.82 23.81 -11.43
CA LEU A 71 -7.83 24.01 -12.46
C LEU A 71 -9.01 24.84 -11.95
N SER A 72 -9.75 25.48 -12.85
CA SER A 72 -10.98 26.21 -12.54
C SER A 72 -12.03 25.99 -13.62
N GLY A 73 -13.30 26.35 -13.31
CA GLY A 73 -14.42 26.25 -14.25
C GLY A 73 -14.67 24.81 -14.72
N ASP A 74 -15.00 24.64 -16.00
CA ASP A 74 -15.42 23.35 -16.55
C ASP A 74 -14.27 22.32 -16.62
N ALA A 75 -13.02 22.77 -16.80
CA ALA A 75 -11.87 21.89 -16.76
C ALA A 75 -11.69 21.26 -15.38
N ALA A 76 -11.88 22.02 -14.30
CA ALA A 76 -11.84 21.49 -12.94
C ALA A 76 -12.95 20.47 -12.69
N LYS A 77 -14.19 20.78 -13.11
CA LYS A 77 -15.32 19.86 -12.99
C LYS A 77 -15.09 18.56 -13.72
N ALA A 78 -14.63 18.62 -14.98
CA ALA A 78 -14.35 17.42 -15.78
C ALA A 78 -13.28 16.53 -15.14
N PHE A 79 -12.21 17.14 -14.65
CA PHE A 79 -11.13 16.41 -13.94
C PHE A 79 -11.64 15.76 -12.66
N TYR A 80 -12.36 16.50 -11.80
CA TYR A 80 -12.86 15.96 -10.54
C TYR A 80 -13.91 14.87 -10.75
N ALA A 81 -14.79 15.02 -11.71
CA ALA A 81 -15.76 13.98 -12.08
C ALA A 81 -15.06 12.71 -12.58
N ARG A 82 -13.96 12.84 -13.36
CA ARG A 82 -13.16 11.68 -13.79
C ARG A 82 -12.52 10.96 -12.62
N VAL A 83 -11.88 11.68 -11.70
CA VAL A 83 -11.26 11.09 -10.50
C VAL A 83 -12.32 10.43 -9.62
N ALA A 84 -13.47 11.08 -9.41
CA ALA A 84 -14.60 10.53 -8.67
C ALA A 84 -15.12 9.22 -9.29
N HIS A 85 -15.30 9.20 -10.60
CA HIS A 85 -15.73 8.00 -11.33
C HIS A 85 -14.73 6.84 -11.19
N LEU A 86 -13.43 7.12 -11.28
CA LEU A 86 -12.40 6.10 -11.18
C LEU A 86 -12.24 5.52 -9.77
N THR A 87 -12.49 6.33 -8.76
CA THR A 87 -12.20 5.96 -7.35
C THR A 87 -13.45 5.65 -6.52
N GLY A 88 -14.64 5.94 -7.03
CA GLY A 88 -15.90 5.79 -6.31
C GLY A 88 -16.17 6.86 -5.26
N LEU A 89 -15.26 7.83 -5.09
CA LEU A 89 -15.49 8.94 -4.16
C LEU A 89 -16.58 9.90 -4.66
N PRO A 90 -17.35 10.53 -3.75
CA PRO A 90 -18.21 11.64 -4.12
C PRO A 90 -17.43 12.80 -4.77
N GLU A 91 -17.98 13.37 -5.85
CA GLU A 91 -17.32 14.43 -6.63
C GLU A 91 -17.02 15.69 -5.80
N ASP A 92 -17.91 16.05 -4.87
CA ASP A 92 -17.71 17.18 -3.95
C ASP A 92 -16.52 16.98 -3.01
N ILE A 93 -16.24 15.74 -2.60
CA ILE A 93 -15.06 15.38 -1.82
C ILE A 93 -13.80 15.55 -2.67
N VAL A 94 -13.78 15.03 -3.91
CA VAL A 94 -12.66 15.20 -4.84
C VAL A 94 -12.41 16.67 -5.14
N ALA A 95 -13.46 17.45 -5.35
CA ALA A 95 -13.36 18.89 -5.61
C ALA A 95 -12.82 19.65 -4.39
N ARG A 96 -13.31 19.33 -3.19
CA ARG A 96 -12.86 19.94 -1.93
C ARG A 96 -11.37 19.72 -1.68
N THR A 97 -10.88 18.52 -1.95
CA THR A 97 -9.46 18.15 -1.83
C THR A 97 -8.63 18.59 -3.02
N ARG A 98 -9.25 19.16 -4.06
CA ARG A 98 -8.60 19.51 -5.32
C ARG A 98 -7.88 18.35 -5.98
N GLY A 99 -8.40 17.13 -5.80
CA GLY A 99 -7.86 15.91 -6.34
C GLY A 99 -6.85 15.19 -5.43
N PHE A 100 -6.37 15.78 -4.34
CA PHE A 100 -5.53 15.09 -3.36
C PHE A 100 -6.43 14.28 -2.41
N ILE A 101 -6.75 13.05 -2.82
CA ILE A 101 -7.84 12.26 -2.23
C ILE A 101 -7.40 11.23 -1.19
N GLY A 102 -6.08 10.99 -1.04
CA GLY A 102 -5.56 9.90 -0.20
C GLY A 102 -6.13 9.88 1.21
N ASP A 103 -5.99 10.97 1.95
CA ASP A 103 -6.48 11.07 3.34
C ASP A 103 -8.00 11.06 3.43
N ALA A 104 -8.68 11.59 2.40
CA ALA A 104 -10.15 11.65 2.38
C ALA A 104 -10.81 10.30 2.05
N TYR A 105 -10.06 9.36 1.43
CA TYR A 105 -10.63 8.16 0.83
C TYR A 105 -11.31 7.26 1.86
N VAL A 106 -10.62 6.90 2.92
CA VAL A 106 -11.09 5.95 3.95
C VAL A 106 -12.40 6.38 4.58
N LYS A 107 -12.52 7.67 4.88
CA LYS A 107 -13.70 8.22 5.53
C LYS A 107 -14.88 8.40 4.57
N ASN A 108 -14.62 8.65 3.29
CA ASN A 108 -15.66 9.15 2.39
C ASN A 108 -16.10 8.16 1.31
N LEU A 109 -15.35 7.07 1.05
CA LEU A 109 -15.72 6.09 0.01
C LEU A 109 -17.13 5.53 0.19
N ARG A 110 -17.52 5.22 1.42
CA ARG A 110 -18.84 4.67 1.76
C ARG A 110 -19.65 5.56 2.71
N LEU A 111 -19.44 6.88 2.59
CA LEU A 111 -20.10 7.88 3.43
C LEU A 111 -21.64 7.78 3.38
N SER A 112 -22.21 7.58 2.19
CA SER A 112 -23.66 7.43 2.02
C SER A 112 -24.27 6.21 2.71
N GLU A 113 -23.43 5.24 3.08
CA GLU A 113 -23.80 4.03 3.79
C GLU A 113 -23.48 4.12 5.29
N HIS A 114 -22.99 5.27 5.77
CA HIS A 114 -22.51 5.50 7.14
C HIS A 114 -21.38 4.53 7.53
N LYS A 115 -20.50 4.20 6.58
CA LYS A 115 -19.37 3.25 6.78
C LYS A 115 -18.04 3.91 6.52
N ILE A 116 -17.00 3.40 7.22
CA ILE A 116 -15.60 3.64 6.90
C ILE A 116 -15.00 2.39 6.28
N VAL A 117 -13.97 2.57 5.46
CA VAL A 117 -13.19 1.46 4.91
C VAL A 117 -11.84 1.34 5.62
N SER A 118 -11.17 0.19 5.47
CA SER A 118 -9.85 -0.02 6.07
C SER A 118 -8.74 0.64 5.25
N HIS A 119 -7.75 1.19 5.93
CA HIS A 119 -6.48 1.60 5.32
C HIS A 119 -5.68 0.41 4.80
N TYR A 120 -5.81 -0.75 5.44
CA TYR A 120 -5.05 -1.96 5.11
C TYR A 120 -5.62 -2.68 3.90
N ASP A 121 -6.93 -2.59 3.70
CA ASP A 121 -7.62 -3.07 2.51
C ASP A 121 -8.98 -2.40 2.40
N ALA A 122 -9.11 -1.43 1.52
CA ALA A 122 -10.32 -0.63 1.41
C ALA A 122 -11.54 -1.38 0.83
N THR A 123 -11.40 -2.66 0.49
CA THR A 123 -12.54 -3.54 0.21
C THR A 123 -13.28 -3.95 1.49
N PHE A 124 -12.65 -3.84 2.66
CA PHE A 124 -13.27 -4.06 3.97
C PHE A 124 -13.88 -2.76 4.50
N ALA A 125 -15.10 -2.85 4.99
CA ALA A 125 -15.83 -1.73 5.56
C ALA A 125 -16.57 -2.14 6.83
N ALA A 126 -16.71 -1.19 7.76
CA ALA A 126 -17.54 -1.31 8.96
C ALA A 126 -18.37 -0.05 9.16
N ASP A 127 -19.37 -0.13 10.04
CA ASP A 127 -20.14 1.05 10.43
C ASP A 127 -19.19 2.07 11.06
N ASP A 128 -19.37 3.34 10.66
CA ASP A 128 -18.56 4.43 11.17
C ASP A 128 -18.98 4.77 12.61
N PRO A 129 -18.12 4.59 13.61
CA PRO A 129 -18.49 4.91 15.00
C PRO A 129 -18.55 6.43 15.28
N TYR A 130 -18.05 7.27 14.36
CA TYR A 130 -18.01 8.73 14.50
C TYR A 130 -18.42 9.42 13.20
N PRO A 131 -19.68 9.26 12.74
CA PRO A 131 -20.12 9.79 11.44
C PRO A 131 -20.09 11.33 11.38
N GLU A 132 -20.12 12.00 12.53
CA GLU A 132 -20.01 13.46 12.64
C GLU A 132 -18.58 13.98 12.50
N SER A 133 -17.55 13.12 12.58
CA SER A 133 -16.14 13.51 12.44
C SER A 133 -15.75 13.59 10.97
N HIS A 134 -14.98 14.62 10.60
CA HIS A 134 -14.36 14.70 9.29
C HIS A 134 -13.14 13.79 9.17
N ASP A 135 -12.51 13.47 10.30
CA ASP A 135 -11.31 12.61 10.36
C ASP A 135 -11.70 11.17 10.69
N VAL A 136 -10.90 10.23 10.23
CA VAL A 136 -11.01 8.82 10.62
C VAL A 136 -10.71 8.68 12.10
N ARG A 137 -11.64 8.06 12.84
CA ARG A 137 -11.52 7.82 14.28
C ARG A 137 -12.01 6.41 14.60
N GLY A 138 -11.46 5.85 15.67
CA GLY A 138 -11.83 4.50 16.10
C GLY A 138 -11.02 3.39 15.47
N PRO A 139 -11.46 2.14 15.61
CA PRO A 139 -10.73 0.98 15.12
C PRO A 139 -10.76 0.88 13.59
N ASP A 140 -9.67 0.33 13.02
CA ASP A 140 -9.65 -0.01 11.60
C ASP A 140 -10.53 -1.24 11.32
N PRO A 141 -11.40 -1.21 10.30
CA PRO A 141 -12.33 -2.30 9.99
C PRO A 141 -11.71 -3.69 9.81
N GLN A 142 -10.47 -3.76 9.36
CA GLN A 142 -9.77 -5.03 9.14
C GLN A 142 -8.74 -5.31 10.24
N LEU A 143 -7.84 -4.35 10.51
CA LEU A 143 -6.66 -4.57 11.34
C LEU A 143 -7.02 -4.96 12.78
N ASP A 144 -7.92 -4.24 13.42
CA ASP A 144 -8.22 -4.44 14.85
C ASP A 144 -8.79 -5.82 15.16
N GLY A 145 -9.59 -6.37 14.25
CA GLY A 145 -10.09 -7.75 14.35
C GLY A 145 -8.97 -8.78 14.22
N LEU A 146 -8.09 -8.58 13.24
CA LEU A 146 -6.96 -9.48 12.98
C LEU A 146 -5.91 -9.43 14.10
N VAL A 147 -5.61 -8.26 14.64
CA VAL A 147 -4.67 -8.12 15.77
C VAL A 147 -5.11 -8.94 16.97
N ARG A 148 -6.41 -8.92 17.30
CA ARG A 148 -6.94 -9.72 18.42
C ARG A 148 -6.88 -11.21 18.12
N ALA A 149 -7.29 -11.63 16.93
CA ALA A 149 -7.30 -13.03 16.52
C ALA A 149 -5.88 -13.62 16.49
N TYR A 150 -4.96 -12.93 15.82
CA TYR A 150 -3.58 -13.40 15.66
C TYR A 150 -2.78 -13.30 16.97
N GLY A 151 -3.02 -12.29 17.81
CA GLY A 151 -2.37 -12.18 19.12
C GLY A 151 -2.67 -13.39 20.00
N GLY A 152 -3.94 -13.78 20.07
CA GLY A 152 -4.36 -14.98 20.82
C GLY A 152 -3.84 -16.28 20.21
N ALA A 153 -3.92 -16.43 18.89
CA ALA A 153 -3.41 -17.61 18.18
C ALA A 153 -1.89 -17.76 18.33
N PHE A 154 -1.14 -16.65 18.20
CA PHE A 154 0.31 -16.68 18.37
C PHE A 154 0.73 -17.02 19.78
N ALA A 155 0.06 -16.48 20.80
CA ALA A 155 0.36 -16.82 22.19
C ALA A 155 0.15 -18.32 22.48
N GLY A 156 -0.93 -18.91 21.94
CA GLY A 156 -1.15 -20.36 22.00
C GLY A 156 -0.06 -21.16 21.28
N TYR A 157 0.22 -20.81 20.04
CA TYR A 157 1.26 -21.44 19.23
C TYR A 157 2.65 -21.38 19.87
N ALA A 158 3.04 -20.21 20.37
CA ALA A 158 4.34 -20.02 21.03
C ALA A 158 4.48 -20.91 22.27
N ARG A 159 3.42 -21.01 23.08
CA ARG A 159 3.41 -21.83 24.28
C ARG A 159 3.38 -23.33 23.98
N ASP A 160 2.48 -23.75 23.09
CA ASP A 160 2.12 -25.16 22.94
C ASP A 160 2.98 -25.89 21.93
N GLU A 161 3.36 -25.20 20.82
CA GLU A 161 4.15 -25.76 19.72
C GLU A 161 5.65 -25.41 19.84
N LEU A 162 5.98 -24.16 20.20
CA LEU A 162 7.37 -23.74 20.32
C LEU A 162 7.95 -23.94 21.74
N GLY A 163 7.13 -24.32 22.72
CA GLY A 163 7.56 -24.52 24.09
C GLY A 163 7.97 -23.23 24.82
N PHE A 164 7.67 -22.06 24.28
CA PHE A 164 7.99 -20.77 24.87
C PHE A 164 6.97 -20.40 25.94
N LYS A 165 7.26 -20.79 27.17
CA LYS A 165 6.39 -20.54 28.36
C LYS A 165 6.82 -19.23 29.02
N THR A 166 5.90 -18.26 29.06
CA THR A 166 6.14 -16.95 29.71
C THR A 166 4.83 -16.40 30.26
N GLU A 167 4.93 -15.64 31.36
CA GLU A 167 3.85 -14.84 31.93
C GLU A 167 3.78 -13.42 31.33
N MET A 168 4.68 -13.09 30.41
CA MET A 168 4.68 -11.78 29.75
C MET A 168 3.53 -11.67 28.74
N THR A 169 2.88 -10.52 28.70
CA THR A 169 1.90 -10.21 27.68
C THR A 169 2.59 -9.99 26.34
N TYR A 170 2.14 -10.70 25.31
CA TYR A 170 2.59 -10.48 23.93
C TYR A 170 1.70 -9.45 23.24
N ASN A 171 2.28 -8.33 22.84
CA ASN A 171 1.62 -7.31 22.05
C ASN A 171 2.00 -7.49 20.58
N LEU A 172 1.07 -7.97 19.74
CA LEU A 172 1.30 -8.20 18.32
C LEU A 172 1.72 -6.91 17.60
N LEU A 173 1.01 -5.81 17.87
CA LEU A 173 1.39 -4.46 17.47
C LEU A 173 1.64 -3.63 18.73
N ASN A 174 2.84 -3.11 18.86
CA ASN A 174 3.25 -2.31 20.00
C ASN A 174 3.55 -0.88 19.58
N SER A 175 2.61 0.04 19.80
CA SER A 175 2.73 1.46 19.44
C SER A 175 3.86 2.16 20.21
N GLU A 176 4.21 1.70 21.43
CA GLU A 176 5.33 2.26 22.18
C GLU A 176 6.67 1.96 21.49
N ILE A 177 6.84 0.75 20.97
CA ILE A 177 8.04 0.39 20.19
C ILE A 177 8.05 1.16 18.87
N SER A 178 6.93 1.21 18.15
CA SER A 178 6.81 1.97 16.91
C SER A 178 7.14 3.46 17.10
N GLY A 179 6.70 4.05 18.21
CA GLY A 179 7.01 5.45 18.54
C GLY A 179 8.47 5.73 18.93
N LYS A 180 9.22 4.68 19.30
CA LYS A 180 10.67 4.76 19.59
C LYS A 180 11.54 4.34 18.42
N TRP A 181 10.94 3.81 17.34
CA TRP A 181 11.66 3.40 16.16
C TRP A 181 12.25 4.62 15.45
N ASP A 182 13.50 4.53 15.08
CA ASP A 182 14.13 5.57 14.26
C ASP A 182 13.68 5.39 12.79
N TRP A 183 12.73 6.22 12.39
CA TRP A 183 12.18 6.25 11.02
C TRP A 183 13.03 7.07 10.05
N HIS A 184 14.22 7.49 10.47
CA HIS A 184 15.13 8.29 9.68
C HIS A 184 16.39 7.46 9.36
N ASP A 185 17.15 7.91 8.39
CA ASP A 185 18.41 7.31 7.95
C ASP A 185 19.58 7.46 8.97
N GLY A 186 19.28 7.74 10.22
CA GLY A 186 20.26 8.08 11.25
C GLY A 186 20.71 9.54 11.21
N SER A 187 20.42 10.30 10.13
CA SER A 187 20.70 11.76 10.04
C SER A 187 19.58 12.60 10.68
N GLY A 188 18.41 12.00 10.91
CA GLY A 188 17.23 12.67 11.44
C GLY A 188 16.58 13.67 10.47
N ARG A 189 16.95 13.66 9.19
CA ARG A 189 16.55 14.66 8.20
C ARG A 189 15.71 14.14 7.05
N ALA A 190 15.90 12.89 6.64
CA ALA A 190 15.20 12.30 5.51
C ALA A 190 14.24 11.18 5.96
N PRO A 191 13.10 10.99 5.31
CA PRO A 191 12.31 9.76 5.44
C PRO A 191 13.14 8.53 5.06
N PRO A 192 12.86 7.33 5.61
CA PRO A 192 13.61 6.12 5.29
C PRO A 192 13.44 5.78 3.81
N SER A 193 14.54 5.40 3.17
CA SER A 193 14.60 4.92 1.79
C SER A 193 15.51 3.70 1.74
N ALA A 194 15.16 2.71 0.94
CA ALA A 194 15.98 1.51 0.69
C ALA A 194 16.65 1.56 -0.70
N ASN A 195 16.59 2.69 -1.39
CA ASN A 195 17.04 2.81 -2.79
C ASN A 195 18.53 2.55 -2.95
N ASP A 196 19.34 3.19 -2.12
CA ASP A 196 20.79 3.09 -2.25
C ASP A 196 21.29 1.70 -1.84
N GLU A 197 20.75 1.13 -0.76
CA GLU A 197 21.07 -0.21 -0.30
C GLU A 197 20.68 -1.27 -1.34
N LEU A 198 19.54 -1.14 -2.00
CA LEU A 198 19.14 -2.05 -3.08
C LEU A 198 20.09 -1.95 -4.26
N ARG A 199 20.45 -0.75 -4.70
CA ARG A 199 21.43 -0.53 -5.79
C ARG A 199 22.79 -1.15 -5.47
N GLU A 200 23.29 -0.94 -4.27
CA GLU A 200 24.55 -1.50 -3.80
C GLU A 200 24.51 -3.04 -3.75
N LEU A 201 23.43 -3.63 -3.22
CA LEU A 201 23.24 -5.07 -3.19
C LEU A 201 23.25 -5.68 -4.59
N PHE A 202 22.53 -5.09 -5.54
CA PHE A 202 22.53 -5.54 -6.93
C PHE A 202 23.89 -5.41 -7.60
N ALA A 203 24.64 -4.35 -7.31
CA ALA A 203 25.95 -4.11 -7.88
C ALA A 203 27.02 -5.07 -7.31
N LEU A 204 26.98 -5.32 -6.01
CA LEU A 204 27.97 -6.14 -5.31
C LEU A 204 27.72 -7.64 -5.41
N THR A 205 26.48 -8.05 -5.65
CA THR A 205 26.08 -9.45 -5.68
C THR A 205 25.34 -9.78 -6.98
N PRO A 206 26.06 -10.26 -8.03
CA PRO A 206 25.45 -10.58 -9.33
C PRO A 206 24.30 -11.60 -9.26
N SER A 207 24.34 -12.53 -8.28
CA SER A 207 23.30 -13.52 -8.04
C SER A 207 22.15 -13.01 -7.16
N PHE A 208 22.19 -11.76 -6.70
CA PHE A 208 21.13 -11.21 -5.84
C PHE A 208 19.82 -11.04 -6.61
N ARG A 209 18.74 -11.53 -5.99
CA ARG A 209 17.37 -11.43 -6.52
C ARG A 209 16.44 -10.78 -5.50
N LEU A 210 15.54 -9.94 -5.98
CA LEU A 210 14.53 -9.27 -5.18
C LEU A 210 13.15 -9.60 -5.72
N MET A 211 12.25 -10.06 -4.88
CA MET A 211 10.83 -10.07 -5.15
C MET A 211 10.11 -9.15 -4.17
N ILE A 212 9.34 -8.22 -4.69
CA ILE A 212 8.42 -7.40 -3.91
C ILE A 212 6.99 -7.88 -4.19
N ALA A 213 6.24 -8.16 -3.13
CA ALA A 213 4.87 -8.63 -3.19
C ALA A 213 3.93 -7.63 -2.54
N HIS A 214 2.87 -7.22 -3.26
CA HIS A 214 1.82 -6.32 -2.75
C HIS A 214 0.43 -6.80 -3.09
N GLY A 215 -0.54 -6.35 -2.31
CA GLY A 215 -1.95 -6.39 -2.71
C GLY A 215 -2.32 -5.17 -3.56
N TYR A 216 -3.27 -5.36 -4.49
CA TYR A 216 -3.71 -4.27 -5.38
C TYR A 216 -4.35 -3.10 -4.63
N SER A 217 -5.13 -3.37 -3.56
CA SER A 217 -5.89 -2.40 -2.78
C SER A 217 -5.17 -1.92 -1.51
N ASP A 218 -3.85 -2.13 -1.42
CA ASP A 218 -3.02 -1.66 -0.32
C ASP A 218 -2.91 -0.12 -0.35
N MET A 219 -3.44 0.52 0.69
CA MET A 219 -3.36 1.98 0.85
C MET A 219 -2.27 2.41 1.85
N VAL A 220 -1.76 1.48 2.66
CA VAL A 220 -0.68 1.74 3.63
C VAL A 220 0.65 1.87 2.90
N THR A 221 0.94 0.90 2.03
CA THR A 221 2.14 0.87 1.19
C THR A 221 1.74 0.60 -0.26
N PRO A 222 1.23 1.62 -1.00
CA PRO A 222 0.75 1.44 -2.37
C PRO A 222 1.81 0.82 -3.27
N TYR A 223 1.44 -0.22 -4.00
CA TYR A 223 2.38 -1.00 -4.83
C TYR A 223 3.09 -0.18 -5.90
N ALA A 224 2.45 0.89 -6.38
CA ALA A 224 3.04 1.73 -7.42
C ALA A 224 4.27 2.50 -6.92
N VAL A 225 4.44 2.69 -5.60
CA VAL A 225 5.69 3.22 -5.03
C VAL A 225 6.83 2.21 -5.23
N SER A 226 6.59 0.93 -4.94
CA SER A 226 7.59 -0.12 -5.19
C SER A 226 7.90 -0.26 -6.67
N ARG A 227 6.90 -0.19 -7.55
CA ARG A 227 7.11 -0.16 -9.00
C ARG A 227 7.98 1.01 -9.42
N TYR A 228 7.66 2.21 -8.94
CA TYR A 228 8.46 3.41 -9.22
C TYR A 228 9.93 3.23 -8.82
N VAL A 229 10.19 2.67 -7.65
CA VAL A 229 11.56 2.38 -7.20
C VAL A 229 12.26 1.38 -8.13
N LEU A 230 11.59 0.26 -8.48
CA LEU A 230 12.16 -0.75 -9.36
C LEU A 230 12.44 -0.20 -10.77
N ASP A 231 11.51 0.59 -11.34
CA ASP A 231 11.66 1.20 -12.66
C ASP A 231 12.81 2.23 -12.73
N HIS A 232 13.29 2.71 -11.57
CA HIS A 232 14.41 3.65 -11.46
C HIS A 232 15.71 3.00 -10.99
N LEU A 233 15.76 1.67 -10.90
CA LEU A 233 17.01 0.96 -10.73
C LEU A 233 17.92 1.14 -11.96
N PRO A 234 19.27 1.01 -11.81
CA PRO A 234 20.17 1.10 -12.93
C PRO A 234 19.79 0.14 -14.06
N PRO A 235 19.86 0.54 -15.35
CA PRO A 235 19.51 -0.33 -16.48
C PRO A 235 20.38 -1.58 -16.62
N SER A 236 21.50 -1.64 -15.89
CA SER A 236 22.36 -2.84 -15.82
C SER A 236 21.79 -3.96 -14.96
N ILE A 237 20.71 -3.69 -14.21
CA ILE A 237 20.01 -4.70 -13.44
C ILE A 237 18.96 -5.35 -14.34
N GLU A 238 19.12 -6.64 -14.60
CA GLU A 238 18.18 -7.42 -15.39
C GLU A 238 16.82 -7.47 -14.70
N GLU A 239 15.74 -7.30 -15.46
CA GLU A 239 14.36 -7.31 -14.93
C GLU A 239 14.03 -8.58 -14.17
N GLU A 240 14.60 -9.71 -14.56
CA GLU A 240 14.42 -11.01 -13.89
C GLU A 240 15.05 -11.08 -12.48
N ARG A 241 15.92 -10.11 -12.16
CA ARG A 241 16.53 -10.02 -10.83
C ARG A 241 15.74 -9.17 -9.83
N ALA A 242 14.81 -8.34 -10.31
CA ALA A 242 14.00 -7.43 -9.50
C ALA A 242 12.54 -7.48 -9.96
N GLU A 243 11.70 -8.24 -9.27
CA GLU A 243 10.32 -8.48 -9.66
C GLU A 243 9.31 -7.86 -8.71
N LEU A 244 8.25 -7.25 -9.25
CA LEU A 244 7.04 -6.89 -8.53
C LEU A 244 5.92 -7.87 -8.83
N ARG A 245 5.36 -8.49 -7.79
CA ARG A 245 4.22 -9.38 -7.87
C ARG A 245 3.02 -8.78 -7.17
N LEU A 246 1.88 -8.77 -7.86
CA LEU A 246 0.65 -8.17 -7.36
C LEU A 246 -0.44 -9.24 -7.19
N TYR A 247 -1.12 -9.18 -6.04
CA TYR A 247 -2.14 -10.14 -5.63
C TYR A 247 -3.45 -9.42 -5.30
N ARG A 248 -4.55 -10.17 -5.33
CA ARG A 248 -5.83 -9.65 -4.86
C ARG A 248 -5.79 -9.40 -3.35
N GLY A 249 -6.32 -8.26 -2.90
CA GLY A 249 -6.35 -7.83 -1.52
C GLY A 249 -5.49 -6.59 -1.25
N GLY A 250 -5.42 -6.19 0.00
CA GLY A 250 -4.68 -5.01 0.46
C GLY A 250 -3.32 -5.37 1.07
N HIS A 251 -2.94 -4.64 2.12
CA HIS A 251 -1.64 -4.75 2.80
C HIS A 251 -1.36 -6.18 3.31
N MET A 252 -2.40 -6.86 3.76
CA MET A 252 -2.35 -8.25 4.22
C MET A 252 -3.00 -9.19 3.20
N PHE A 253 -2.68 -9.06 1.90
CA PHE A 253 -3.25 -9.86 0.81
C PHE A 253 -3.18 -11.38 1.07
N TYR A 254 -2.21 -11.83 1.83
CA TYR A 254 -1.99 -13.23 2.20
C TYR A 254 -3.05 -13.82 3.15
N ILE A 255 -3.97 -13.02 3.69
CA ILE A 255 -5.13 -13.54 4.43
C ILE A 255 -6.14 -14.19 3.49
N ASP A 256 -6.23 -13.74 2.23
CA ASP A 256 -6.98 -14.43 1.20
C ASP A 256 -6.28 -15.74 0.81
N PRO A 257 -6.97 -16.90 0.88
CA PRO A 257 -6.35 -18.19 0.59
C PRO A 257 -5.81 -18.30 -0.83
N GLN A 258 -6.49 -17.72 -1.82
CA GLN A 258 -6.07 -17.79 -3.22
C GLN A 258 -4.80 -16.95 -3.45
N SER A 259 -4.77 -15.73 -2.94
CA SER A 259 -3.60 -14.85 -3.02
C SER A 259 -2.41 -15.43 -2.26
N ARG A 260 -2.64 -16.01 -1.07
CA ARG A 260 -1.59 -16.69 -0.30
C ARG A 260 -0.99 -17.88 -1.04
N ASN A 261 -1.81 -18.70 -1.69
CA ASN A 261 -1.33 -19.84 -2.47
C ASN A 261 -0.50 -19.40 -3.68
N ALA A 262 -0.97 -18.38 -4.41
CA ALA A 262 -0.24 -17.81 -5.54
C ALA A 262 1.10 -17.20 -5.07
N PHE A 263 1.09 -16.38 -4.03
CA PHE A 263 2.29 -15.82 -3.41
C PHE A 263 3.29 -16.90 -2.98
N THR A 264 2.80 -17.98 -2.34
CA THR A 264 3.67 -19.09 -1.90
C THR A 264 4.32 -19.80 -3.09
N ALA A 265 3.60 -19.95 -4.20
CA ALA A 265 4.14 -20.54 -5.42
C ALA A 265 5.23 -19.65 -6.04
N ASP A 266 4.97 -18.34 -6.17
CA ASP A 266 5.94 -17.37 -6.68
C ASP A 266 7.18 -17.27 -5.79
N ALA A 267 7.00 -17.23 -4.46
CA ALA A 267 8.09 -17.20 -3.50
C ALA A 267 9.04 -18.40 -3.63
N ARG A 268 8.50 -19.61 -3.89
CA ARG A 268 9.31 -20.81 -4.11
C ARG A 268 10.22 -20.69 -5.32
N MET A 269 9.80 -19.98 -6.36
CA MET A 269 10.61 -19.82 -7.58
C MET A 269 11.91 -19.06 -7.32
N ILE A 270 11.91 -18.10 -6.39
CA ILE A 270 13.11 -17.37 -5.99
C ILE A 270 14.17 -18.28 -5.38
N TYR A 271 13.73 -19.27 -4.59
CA TYR A 271 14.65 -20.17 -3.88
C TYR A 271 15.14 -21.36 -4.74
N VAL A 272 14.47 -21.64 -5.85
CA VAL A 272 14.75 -22.83 -6.70
C VAL A 272 15.57 -22.46 -7.94
N GLN A 273 15.59 -21.20 -8.34
CA GLN A 273 16.42 -20.76 -9.47
C GLN A 273 17.89 -20.66 -9.04
N PRO A 274 18.81 -21.32 -9.75
CA PRO A 274 20.23 -21.35 -9.41
C PRO A 274 20.93 -20.00 -9.57
#